data_7072b66e3439e6fc5ce6da5bb369377a
#
_entry.id   7072b66e3439e6fc5ce6da5bb369377a
#
_cell.length_a   1.000
_cell.length_b   1.000
_cell.length_c   1.000
_cell.angle_alpha   90.00
_cell.angle_beta   90.00
_cell.angle_gamma   90.00
#
_symmetry.space_group_name_H-M   'P 1'
#
loop_
_entity.id
_entity.type
_entity.pdbx_description
1 polymer ?
#
loop_
_entity_poly.entity_id
_entity_poly.type
_entity_poly.pdbx_seq_one_letter_code
_entity_poly.pdbx_strand_id
1 'polypeptide(L)'
;KSHWSGASVGDTVHADKHVLEFQGSNLWEGNDGGVYISSDGGNTWVSKTNGIVHSQMYRLGVSQSDGKVITGLQDNGTKLLNTSGWTDIYGGDGMECIIHENNNRINFRSIYLGEIYRTTNDGASLGSINDHITDTVSGAWVTPYILDPSNNNIAFIGFNNVFRSLDRGDNWTKLSNFSIGTLTYLAVAPSNPSVIVTGNAGNMRRTINSGTNWTTITLPSTNVTSVFIDYANADILYATMSNYSAGNNVFKSVNGGASWTNISGTLPNIPVNCIT
;
A
#
# COMPACT_ATOMS: atom_id res chain seq x y z
N LYS A 1 -2.56 9.42 -29.18
CA LYS A 1 -3.76 9.15 -28.36
C LYS A 1 -3.40 8.21 -27.22
N SER A 2 -3.77 8.56 -25.99
CA SER A 2 -3.43 7.81 -24.77
C SER A 2 -4.57 7.87 -23.75
N HIS A 3 -4.57 6.92 -22.80
CA HIS A 3 -5.47 6.87 -21.63
C HIS A 3 -4.74 6.31 -20.40
N TRP A 4 -5.29 6.56 -19.21
CA TRP A 4 -4.69 6.21 -17.93
C TRP A 4 -5.19 4.89 -17.31
N SER A 5 -6.19 4.26 -17.87
CA SER A 5 -6.82 3.09 -17.28
C SER A 5 -7.29 2.09 -18.30
N GLY A 6 -7.19 0.81 -17.94
CA GLY A 6 -7.73 -0.29 -18.71
C GLY A 6 -6.89 -0.70 -19.91
N ALA A 7 -7.36 -1.75 -20.57
CA ALA A 7 -6.77 -2.22 -21.80
C ALA A 7 -7.01 -1.21 -22.92
N SER A 8 -5.99 -0.94 -23.70
CA SER A 8 -6.12 -0.17 -24.93
C SER A 8 -7.06 -0.88 -25.89
N VAL A 9 -8.10 -0.22 -26.28
CA VAL A 9 -9.04 -0.76 -27.25
C VAL A 9 -9.11 0.20 -28.42
N GLY A 10 -8.72 -0.28 -29.59
CA GLY A 10 -8.85 0.45 -30.83
C GLY A 10 -7.78 1.52 -31.03
N ASP A 11 -8.11 2.78 -30.86
CA ASP A 11 -7.30 3.90 -31.32
C ASP A 11 -6.46 4.58 -30.23
N THR A 12 -6.38 4.01 -29.02
CA THR A 12 -5.61 4.55 -27.90
C THR A 12 -4.70 3.51 -27.28
N VAL A 13 -3.59 3.96 -26.67
CA VAL A 13 -2.66 3.17 -25.88
C VAL A 13 -2.52 3.78 -24.50
N HIS A 14 -1.89 3.07 -23.56
CA HIS A 14 -1.63 3.58 -22.21
C HIS A 14 -0.85 4.90 -22.27
N ALA A 15 -0.98 5.71 -21.23
CA ALA A 15 -0.19 6.93 -21.05
C ALA A 15 1.31 6.61 -20.83
N ASP A 16 2.10 7.63 -20.57
CA ASP A 16 3.52 7.55 -20.22
C ASP A 16 4.35 6.72 -21.21
N LYS A 17 4.48 7.26 -22.40
CA LYS A 17 5.21 6.66 -23.50
C LYS A 17 6.71 6.82 -23.31
N HIS A 18 7.45 5.71 -23.42
CA HIS A 18 8.90 5.67 -23.25
C HIS A 18 9.65 5.51 -24.57
N VAL A 19 9.05 4.81 -25.53
CA VAL A 19 9.68 4.55 -26.82
C VAL A 19 8.64 4.59 -27.93
N LEU A 20 9.03 5.14 -29.08
CA LEU A 20 8.24 5.15 -30.31
C LEU A 20 9.22 4.93 -31.47
N GLU A 21 9.09 3.84 -32.22
CA GLU A 21 10.05 3.45 -33.26
C GLU A 21 9.35 2.84 -34.47
N PHE A 22 9.81 3.19 -35.67
CA PHE A 22 9.39 2.55 -36.91
C PHE A 22 10.23 1.34 -37.23
N GLN A 23 9.59 0.19 -37.48
CA GLN A 23 10.18 -0.96 -38.09
C GLN A 23 9.48 -1.27 -39.42
N GLY A 24 10.09 -0.90 -40.53
CA GLY A 24 9.42 -0.88 -41.82
C GLY A 24 8.26 0.13 -41.84
N SER A 25 7.06 -0.33 -42.19
CA SER A 25 5.85 0.48 -42.15
C SER A 25 5.13 0.45 -40.81
N ASN A 26 5.56 -0.39 -39.87
CA ASN A 26 4.93 -0.52 -38.59
C ASN A 26 5.55 0.43 -37.57
N LEU A 27 4.69 1.10 -36.82
CA LEU A 27 5.08 1.93 -35.68
C LEU A 27 4.91 1.13 -34.39
N TRP A 28 5.99 0.95 -33.66
CA TRP A 28 6.02 0.32 -32.35
C TRP A 28 6.05 1.36 -31.24
N GLU A 29 5.37 1.05 -30.16
CA GLU A 29 5.28 1.92 -29.00
C GLU A 29 5.38 1.08 -27.72
N GLY A 30 6.22 1.56 -26.78
CA GLY A 30 6.34 1.01 -25.42
C GLY A 30 5.97 2.07 -24.40
N ASN A 31 5.15 1.67 -23.43
CA ASN A 31 4.64 2.51 -22.37
C ASN A 31 4.45 1.69 -21.07
N ASP A 32 3.96 2.33 -19.99
CA ASP A 32 3.75 1.67 -18.69
C ASP A 32 2.67 0.58 -18.71
N GLY A 33 1.81 0.59 -19.73
CA GLY A 33 0.82 -0.48 -19.98
C GLY A 33 1.31 -1.63 -20.87
N GLY A 34 2.51 -1.52 -21.47
CA GLY A 34 3.10 -2.58 -22.29
C GLY A 34 3.63 -2.15 -23.65
N VAL A 35 3.55 -3.06 -24.63
CA VAL A 35 4.05 -2.88 -25.99
C VAL A 35 2.91 -2.95 -26.98
N TYR A 36 2.89 -2.03 -27.95
CA TYR A 36 1.85 -1.88 -28.95
C TYR A 36 2.45 -1.71 -30.35
N ILE A 37 1.68 -2.11 -31.37
CA ILE A 37 2.02 -1.91 -32.78
C ILE A 37 0.87 -1.24 -33.50
N SER A 38 1.20 -0.30 -34.37
CA SER A 38 0.31 0.30 -35.35
C SER A 38 0.85 0.04 -36.76
N SER A 39 -0.03 -0.35 -37.68
CA SER A 39 0.27 -0.48 -39.11
C SER A 39 -0.30 0.66 -39.97
N ASP A 40 -0.93 1.64 -39.35
CA ASP A 40 -1.62 2.75 -40.01
C ASP A 40 -1.18 4.13 -39.53
N GLY A 41 0.08 4.25 -39.11
CA GLY A 41 0.69 5.50 -38.68
C GLY A 41 0.18 6.02 -37.34
N GLY A 42 -0.30 5.14 -36.44
CA GLY A 42 -0.75 5.50 -35.10
C GLY A 42 -2.25 5.81 -35.01
N ASN A 43 -3.03 5.52 -36.05
CA ASN A 43 -4.49 5.71 -36.01
C ASN A 43 -5.15 4.60 -35.16
N THR A 44 -4.71 3.35 -35.35
CA THR A 44 -5.16 2.19 -34.54
C THR A 44 -3.97 1.43 -33.98
N TRP A 45 -4.17 0.76 -32.87
CA TRP A 45 -3.13 0.05 -32.14
C TRP A 45 -3.54 -1.36 -31.75
N VAL A 46 -2.60 -2.27 -31.83
CA VAL A 46 -2.76 -3.66 -31.39
C VAL A 46 -1.77 -3.96 -30.27
N SER A 47 -2.26 -4.41 -29.13
CA SER A 47 -1.39 -4.81 -27.99
C SER A 47 -0.54 -6.03 -28.36
N LYS A 48 0.73 -5.96 -28.04
CA LYS A 48 1.73 -7.04 -28.10
C LYS A 48 2.26 -7.40 -26.73
N THR A 49 1.61 -6.95 -25.68
CA THR A 49 2.01 -7.15 -24.27
C THR A 49 1.85 -8.58 -23.81
N ASN A 50 1.01 -9.39 -24.46
CA ASN A 50 0.75 -10.77 -24.06
C ASN A 50 2.05 -11.60 -24.03
N GLY A 51 2.32 -12.25 -22.89
CA GLY A 51 3.55 -12.98 -22.62
C GLY A 51 4.69 -12.15 -22.03
N ILE A 52 4.56 -10.84 -21.97
CA ILE A 52 5.46 -9.96 -21.20
C ILE A 52 4.95 -9.91 -19.77
N VAL A 53 5.73 -10.45 -18.82
CA VAL A 53 5.40 -10.40 -17.40
C VAL A 53 6.08 -9.17 -16.80
N HIS A 54 5.30 -8.09 -16.63
CA HIS A 54 5.77 -6.87 -15.99
C HIS A 54 4.63 -6.26 -15.17
N SER A 55 4.85 -6.05 -13.90
CA SER A 55 3.94 -5.34 -13.01
C SER A 55 4.71 -4.90 -11.77
N GLN A 56 4.58 -3.64 -11.43
CA GLN A 56 5.16 -3.09 -10.21
C GLN A 56 4.06 -3.01 -9.15
N MET A 57 4.09 -3.96 -8.23
CA MET A 57 3.11 -4.03 -7.13
C MET A 57 3.55 -3.13 -5.97
N TYR A 58 2.66 -2.24 -5.53
CA TYR A 58 2.86 -1.49 -4.29
C TYR A 58 2.47 -2.31 -3.07
N ARG A 59 1.30 -2.93 -3.09
CA ARG A 59 0.76 -3.72 -1.96
C ARG A 59 -0.08 -4.89 -2.44
N LEU A 60 -0.29 -5.84 -1.54
CA LEU A 60 -0.99 -7.09 -1.80
C LEU A 60 -1.90 -7.44 -0.63
N GLY A 61 -3.16 -7.73 -0.91
CA GLY A 61 -4.11 -8.32 0.02
C GLY A 61 -4.51 -9.72 -0.43
N VAL A 62 -4.55 -10.67 0.50
CA VAL A 62 -4.87 -12.07 0.23
C VAL A 62 -6.06 -12.51 1.08
N SER A 63 -7.04 -13.17 0.45
CA SER A 63 -8.15 -13.79 1.16
C SER A 63 -7.68 -15.04 1.91
N GLN A 64 -8.14 -15.17 3.14
CA GLN A 64 -7.85 -16.35 3.97
C GLN A 64 -8.78 -17.55 3.65
N SER A 65 -9.78 -17.38 2.81
CA SER A 65 -10.84 -18.39 2.61
C SER A 65 -10.95 -18.95 1.21
N ASP A 66 -10.57 -18.24 0.14
CA ASP A 66 -10.87 -18.66 -1.24
C ASP A 66 -9.76 -18.39 -2.26
N GLY A 67 -8.59 -17.96 -1.82
CA GLY A 67 -7.47 -17.70 -2.71
C GLY A 67 -7.61 -16.43 -3.58
N LYS A 68 -8.58 -15.56 -3.34
CA LYS A 68 -8.62 -14.22 -3.95
C LYS A 68 -7.38 -13.43 -3.56
N VAL A 69 -6.85 -12.68 -4.52
CA VAL A 69 -5.73 -11.75 -4.32
C VAL A 69 -6.11 -10.40 -4.89
N ILE A 70 -5.92 -9.35 -4.14
CA ILE A 70 -6.06 -7.98 -4.60
C ILE A 70 -4.70 -7.29 -4.55
N THR A 71 -4.34 -6.55 -5.58
CA THR A 71 -3.06 -5.84 -5.63
C THR A 71 -3.19 -4.49 -6.28
N GLY A 72 -2.50 -3.50 -5.71
CA GLY A 72 -2.33 -2.18 -6.30
C GLY A 72 -1.03 -2.13 -7.10
N LEU A 73 -1.11 -1.61 -8.32
CA LEU A 73 -0.01 -1.55 -9.28
C LEU A 73 0.28 -0.10 -9.65
N GLN A 74 1.56 0.24 -9.76
CA GLN A 74 1.94 1.50 -10.37
C GLN A 74 1.43 1.56 -11.81
N ASP A 75 0.82 2.69 -12.18
CA ASP A 75 0.29 3.04 -13.51
C ASP A 75 -0.79 2.08 -14.06
N ASN A 76 -1.02 0.95 -13.41
CA ASN A 76 -1.90 -0.12 -13.90
C ASN A 76 -3.08 -0.45 -12.97
N GLY A 77 -3.42 0.46 -12.08
CA GLY A 77 -4.61 0.40 -11.24
C GLY A 77 -4.59 -0.70 -10.18
N THR A 78 -5.78 -1.15 -9.81
CA THR A 78 -5.96 -2.25 -8.87
C THR A 78 -6.52 -3.47 -9.58
N LYS A 79 -5.89 -4.61 -9.38
CA LYS A 79 -6.28 -5.89 -9.96
C LYS A 79 -6.80 -6.84 -8.88
N LEU A 80 -7.77 -7.65 -9.26
CA LEU A 80 -8.31 -8.74 -8.45
C LEU A 80 -8.13 -10.06 -9.18
N LEU A 81 -7.45 -11.01 -8.54
CA LEU A 81 -7.42 -12.42 -8.95
C LEU A 81 -8.56 -13.17 -8.27
N ASN A 82 -9.34 -13.86 -9.04
CA ASN A 82 -10.37 -14.80 -8.59
C ASN A 82 -10.33 -16.08 -9.43
N THR A 83 -11.31 -16.95 -9.30
CA THR A 83 -11.39 -18.20 -10.07
C THR A 83 -11.49 -18.01 -11.59
N SER A 84 -11.87 -16.82 -12.05
CA SER A 84 -11.96 -16.46 -13.47
C SER A 84 -10.70 -15.82 -14.01
N GLY A 85 -9.66 -15.63 -13.18
CA GLY A 85 -8.42 -14.97 -13.52
C GLY A 85 -8.33 -13.53 -12.99
N TRP A 86 -7.39 -12.76 -13.54
CA TRP A 86 -7.18 -11.35 -13.19
C TRP A 86 -8.21 -10.44 -13.84
N THR A 87 -8.74 -9.53 -13.08
CA THR A 87 -9.68 -8.49 -13.54
C THR A 87 -9.25 -7.12 -13.03
N ASP A 88 -9.45 -6.10 -13.85
CA ASP A 88 -9.26 -4.70 -13.48
C ASP A 88 -10.47 -4.24 -12.66
N ILE A 89 -10.22 -3.73 -11.45
CA ILE A 89 -11.29 -3.34 -10.55
C ILE A 89 -11.25 -1.87 -10.15
N TYR A 90 -10.13 -1.16 -10.41
CA TYR A 90 -10.01 0.27 -10.21
C TYR A 90 -8.83 0.84 -11.02
N GLY A 91 -8.92 2.10 -11.45
CA GLY A 91 -7.89 2.77 -12.22
C GLY A 91 -6.89 3.57 -11.37
N GLY A 92 -6.01 4.34 -12.02
CA GLY A 92 -4.96 5.15 -11.40
C GLY A 92 -3.78 4.31 -10.94
N ASP A 93 -2.99 4.84 -9.99
CA ASP A 93 -1.99 4.07 -9.26
C ASP A 93 -2.66 3.34 -8.10
N GLY A 94 -2.78 2.02 -8.21
CA GLY A 94 -3.31 1.21 -7.11
C GLY A 94 -2.27 1.09 -5.99
N MET A 95 -2.70 1.38 -4.75
CA MET A 95 -1.83 1.42 -3.56
C MET A 95 -2.16 0.29 -2.57
N GLU A 96 -2.46 0.62 -1.32
CA GLU A 96 -2.80 -0.36 -0.29
C GLU A 96 -4.07 -1.13 -0.64
N CYS A 97 -4.03 -2.44 -0.47
CA CYS A 97 -5.13 -3.35 -0.78
C CYS A 97 -5.32 -4.36 0.33
N ILE A 98 -6.55 -4.52 0.83
CA ILE A 98 -6.86 -5.45 1.91
C ILE A 98 -8.13 -6.23 1.57
N ILE A 99 -8.13 -7.53 1.83
CA ILE A 99 -9.33 -8.37 1.87
C ILE A 99 -9.66 -8.65 3.34
N HIS A 100 -10.91 -8.43 3.73
CA HIS A 100 -11.37 -8.70 5.09
C HIS A 100 -11.28 -10.20 5.39
N GLU A 101 -10.62 -10.57 6.47
CA GLU A 101 -10.25 -11.94 6.81
C GLU A 101 -11.46 -12.89 6.86
N ASN A 102 -12.53 -12.47 7.54
CA ASN A 102 -13.72 -13.30 7.79
C ASN A 102 -14.84 -13.12 6.77
N ASN A 103 -14.67 -12.22 5.79
CA ASN A 103 -15.65 -12.00 4.72
C ASN A 103 -14.97 -11.45 3.46
N ASN A 104 -14.57 -12.34 2.56
CA ASN A 104 -13.87 -12.03 1.32
C ASN A 104 -14.66 -11.17 0.30
N ARG A 105 -15.95 -10.91 0.55
CA ARG A 105 -16.76 -9.95 -0.23
C ARG A 105 -16.49 -8.51 0.16
N ILE A 106 -15.86 -8.31 1.33
CA ILE A 106 -15.42 -6.99 1.80
C ILE A 106 -13.97 -6.84 1.42
N ASN A 107 -13.67 -5.86 0.59
CA ASN A 107 -12.30 -5.50 0.29
C ASN A 107 -12.13 -3.98 0.23
N PHE A 108 -10.90 -3.57 0.46
CA PHE A 108 -10.47 -2.19 0.47
C PHE A 108 -9.38 -2.02 -0.57
N ARG A 109 -9.39 -0.88 -1.23
CA ARG A 109 -8.37 -0.46 -2.19
C ARG A 109 -8.13 1.01 -2.06
N SER A 110 -6.91 1.43 -2.24
CA SER A 110 -6.59 2.85 -2.25
C SER A 110 -5.86 3.23 -3.53
N ILE A 111 -5.96 4.49 -3.87
CA ILE A 111 -5.06 5.18 -4.80
C ILE A 111 -4.14 6.10 -3.99
N TYR A 112 -3.26 6.82 -4.65
CA TYR A 112 -2.29 7.71 -4.04
C TYR A 112 -2.92 8.72 -3.07
N LEU A 113 -2.12 9.19 -2.12
CA LEU A 113 -2.44 10.31 -1.20
C LEU A 113 -3.62 10.07 -0.26
N GLY A 114 -4.02 8.79 -0.08
CA GLY A 114 -4.98 8.38 0.93
C GLY A 114 -6.45 8.39 0.48
N GLU A 115 -6.71 8.37 -0.81
CA GLU A 115 -8.05 8.07 -1.29
C GLU A 115 -8.33 6.58 -1.15
N ILE A 116 -9.22 6.20 -0.22
CA ILE A 116 -9.51 4.82 0.12
C ILE A 116 -10.97 4.50 -0.16
N TYR A 117 -11.17 3.37 -0.79
CA TYR A 117 -12.47 2.86 -1.18
C TYR A 117 -12.74 1.49 -0.58
N ARG A 118 -13.99 1.22 -0.26
CA ARG A 118 -14.46 -0.07 0.25
C ARG A 118 -15.62 -0.59 -0.57
N THR A 119 -15.62 -1.90 -0.82
CA THR A 119 -16.81 -2.65 -1.21
C THR A 119 -17.20 -3.61 -0.10
N THR A 120 -18.50 -3.88 0.05
CA THR A 120 -19.04 -4.90 0.99
C THR A 120 -19.80 -6.00 0.27
N ASN A 121 -19.82 -5.98 -1.07
CA ASN A 121 -20.62 -6.85 -1.92
C ASN A 121 -19.84 -7.35 -3.14
N ASP A 122 -18.55 -7.61 -2.96
CA ASP A 122 -17.64 -8.18 -3.96
C ASP A 122 -17.45 -7.29 -5.21
N GLY A 123 -17.49 -5.97 -5.01
CA GLY A 123 -17.28 -5.01 -6.09
C GLY A 123 -18.54 -4.51 -6.79
N ALA A 124 -19.74 -5.00 -6.43
CA ALA A 124 -20.98 -4.52 -7.03
C ALA A 124 -21.26 -3.03 -6.70
N SER A 125 -20.79 -2.56 -5.57
CA SER A 125 -20.72 -1.13 -5.24
C SER A 125 -19.38 -0.80 -4.57
N LEU A 126 -18.91 0.42 -4.78
CA LEU A 126 -17.67 0.95 -4.22
C LEU A 126 -17.95 2.33 -3.65
N GLY A 127 -17.60 2.55 -2.38
CA GLY A 127 -17.75 3.83 -1.71
C GLY A 127 -16.44 4.32 -1.12
N SER A 128 -16.19 5.64 -1.17
CA SER A 128 -15.12 6.27 -0.42
C SER A 128 -15.39 6.11 1.08
N ILE A 129 -14.34 5.90 1.87
CA ILE A 129 -14.44 5.77 3.33
C ILE A 129 -13.65 6.84 4.08
N ASN A 130 -12.88 7.66 3.40
CA ASN A 130 -12.11 8.73 4.01
C ASN A 130 -12.81 10.11 3.96
N ASP A 131 -13.93 10.22 3.28
CA ASP A 131 -14.69 11.48 3.17
C ASP A 131 -15.22 11.98 4.53
N HIS A 132 -15.31 11.10 5.51
CA HIS A 132 -15.74 11.43 6.88
C HIS A 132 -14.57 11.85 7.79
N ILE A 133 -13.34 11.89 7.28
CA ILE A 133 -12.18 12.40 8.02
C ILE A 133 -12.09 13.90 7.81
N THR A 134 -12.34 14.67 8.85
CA THR A 134 -12.46 16.14 8.76
C THR A 134 -11.11 16.87 8.73
N ASP A 135 -10.04 16.23 9.18
CA ASP A 135 -8.68 16.77 9.10
C ASP A 135 -8.09 16.44 7.69
N THR A 136 -8.53 17.17 6.70
CA THR A 136 -8.13 16.96 5.30
C THR A 136 -6.67 17.33 5.07
N VAL A 137 -5.80 16.39 5.29
CA VAL A 137 -4.40 16.48 4.87
C VAL A 137 -4.16 15.32 3.91
N SER A 138 -3.51 15.61 2.80
CA SER A 138 -3.04 14.61 1.85
C SER A 138 -2.21 13.55 2.57
N GLY A 139 -2.47 12.28 2.33
CA GLY A 139 -1.69 11.17 2.85
C GLY A 139 -0.32 11.03 2.17
N ALA A 140 0.44 10.03 2.57
CA ALA A 140 1.64 9.63 1.85
C ALA A 140 1.26 9.07 0.47
N TRP A 141 2.24 8.99 -0.45
CA TRP A 141 2.04 8.33 -1.75
C TRP A 141 1.38 6.96 -1.58
N VAL A 142 1.95 6.09 -0.78
CA VAL A 142 1.27 4.91 -0.24
C VAL A 142 0.84 5.24 1.19
N THR A 143 -0.39 5.63 1.39
CA THR A 143 -0.94 5.97 2.71
C THR A 143 -1.11 4.69 3.53
N PRO A 144 -0.54 4.61 4.75
CA PRO A 144 -0.68 3.44 5.58
C PRO A 144 -2.13 3.29 6.06
N TYR A 145 -2.71 2.16 5.71
CA TYR A 145 -4.07 1.77 6.07
C TYR A 145 -4.06 0.28 6.45
N ILE A 146 -4.61 -0.06 7.60
CA ILE A 146 -4.64 -1.45 8.11
C ILE A 146 -5.96 -1.75 8.81
N LEU A 147 -6.35 -3.02 8.82
CA LEU A 147 -7.40 -3.53 9.71
C LEU A 147 -6.76 -4.00 11.02
N ASP A 148 -7.52 -3.94 12.10
CA ASP A 148 -7.11 -4.50 13.39
C ASP A 148 -6.97 -6.02 13.26
N PRO A 149 -5.80 -6.60 13.58
CA PRO A 149 -5.56 -8.03 13.42
C PRO A 149 -6.47 -8.92 14.26
N SER A 150 -7.05 -8.39 15.36
CA SER A 150 -7.95 -9.13 16.24
C SER A 150 -9.42 -8.93 15.89
N ASN A 151 -9.75 -7.85 15.14
CA ASN A 151 -11.11 -7.52 14.75
C ASN A 151 -11.13 -6.71 13.46
N ASN A 152 -11.26 -7.34 12.34
CA ASN A 152 -11.25 -6.69 11.03
C ASN A 152 -12.41 -5.69 10.76
N ASN A 153 -13.35 -5.50 11.69
CA ASN A 153 -14.29 -4.38 11.62
C ASN A 153 -13.66 -3.05 12.06
N ILE A 154 -12.54 -3.11 12.74
CA ILE A 154 -11.78 -1.93 13.16
C ILE A 154 -10.71 -1.65 12.11
N ALA A 155 -10.64 -0.39 11.68
CA ALA A 155 -9.66 0.08 10.72
C ALA A 155 -8.86 1.25 11.29
N PHE A 156 -7.60 1.35 10.86
CA PHE A 156 -6.73 2.47 11.18
C PHE A 156 -6.15 3.05 9.90
N ILE A 157 -6.01 4.38 9.85
CA ILE A 157 -5.36 5.10 8.76
C ILE A 157 -4.40 6.14 9.31
N GLY A 158 -3.27 6.31 8.64
CA GLY A 158 -2.26 7.31 8.96
C GLY A 158 -2.18 8.41 7.89
N PHE A 159 -2.64 9.60 8.22
CA PHE A 159 -2.36 10.83 7.48
C PHE A 159 -1.21 11.59 8.19
N ASN A 160 -1.42 12.84 8.62
CA ASN A 160 -0.53 13.51 9.60
C ASN A 160 -0.82 13.05 11.02
N ASN A 161 -1.96 12.42 11.21
CA ASN A 161 -2.43 11.84 12.45
C ASN A 161 -2.99 10.44 12.22
N VAL A 162 -3.10 9.67 13.28
CA VAL A 162 -3.76 8.38 13.27
C VAL A 162 -5.24 8.56 13.50
N PHE A 163 -6.06 7.91 12.67
CA PHE A 163 -7.50 7.81 12.82
C PHE A 163 -7.90 6.34 12.97
N ARG A 164 -8.95 6.09 13.72
CA ARG A 164 -9.55 4.77 13.93
C ARG A 164 -11.02 4.79 13.58
N SER A 165 -11.46 3.79 12.86
CA SER A 165 -12.86 3.44 12.64
C SER A 165 -13.20 2.17 13.41
N LEU A 166 -14.40 2.07 13.98
CA LEU A 166 -14.94 0.87 14.61
C LEU A 166 -15.94 0.14 13.69
N ASP A 167 -16.20 0.67 12.52
CA ASP A 167 -17.25 0.26 11.58
C ASP A 167 -16.73 0.19 10.12
N ARG A 168 -15.47 -0.19 9.95
CA ARG A 168 -14.82 -0.40 8.64
C ARG A 168 -14.73 0.86 7.77
N GLY A 169 -14.68 2.03 8.39
CA GLY A 169 -14.50 3.31 7.72
C GLY A 169 -15.78 4.14 7.54
N ASP A 170 -16.92 3.72 8.10
CA ASP A 170 -18.13 4.54 8.05
C ASP A 170 -18.01 5.79 8.95
N ASN A 171 -17.33 5.65 10.09
CA ASN A 171 -17.03 6.77 11.00
C ASN A 171 -15.59 6.70 11.49
N TRP A 172 -14.96 7.86 11.68
CA TRP A 172 -13.56 7.96 12.09
C TRP A 172 -13.38 8.80 13.35
N THR A 173 -12.50 8.34 14.23
CA THR A 173 -12.07 9.05 15.43
C THR A 173 -10.58 9.33 15.36
N LYS A 174 -10.18 10.58 15.53
CA LYS A 174 -8.77 10.99 15.60
C LYS A 174 -8.15 10.51 16.90
N LEU A 175 -7.02 9.80 16.82
CA LEU A 175 -6.30 9.22 17.97
C LEU A 175 -5.02 9.98 18.34
N SER A 176 -4.58 10.93 17.53
CA SER A 176 -3.32 11.64 17.79
C SER A 176 -3.40 13.10 17.38
N ASN A 177 -2.45 13.88 17.83
CA ASN A 177 -2.25 15.27 17.43
C ASN A 177 -0.75 15.53 17.24
N PHE A 178 -0.21 14.98 16.16
CA PHE A 178 1.22 15.07 15.85
C PHE A 178 1.57 16.32 15.06
N SER A 179 2.85 16.71 15.19
CA SER A 179 3.49 17.75 14.36
C SER A 179 4.75 17.20 13.69
N ILE A 180 4.68 15.97 13.18
CA ILE A 180 5.80 15.26 12.56
C ILE A 180 5.69 15.12 11.04
N GLY A 181 4.65 15.67 10.44
CA GLY A 181 4.35 15.52 9.03
C GLY A 181 3.60 14.24 8.72
N THR A 182 3.55 13.89 7.43
CA THR A 182 2.80 12.75 6.91
C THR A 182 3.37 11.42 7.42
N LEU A 183 2.51 10.55 7.88
CA LEU A 183 2.84 9.20 8.33
C LEU A 183 3.02 8.28 7.12
N THR A 184 4.03 7.43 7.15
CA THR A 184 4.38 6.50 6.07
C THR A 184 4.30 5.03 6.48
N TYR A 185 4.16 4.75 7.77
CA TYR A 185 3.94 3.41 8.29
C TYR A 185 3.04 3.43 9.53
N LEU A 186 2.33 2.33 9.72
CA LEU A 186 1.39 2.13 10.82
C LEU A 186 1.31 0.63 11.13
N ALA A 187 1.46 0.25 12.38
CA ALA A 187 1.33 -1.13 12.85
C ALA A 187 0.48 -1.18 14.14
N VAL A 188 -0.37 -2.18 14.24
CA VAL A 188 -1.17 -2.51 15.43
C VAL A 188 -0.74 -3.88 15.93
N ALA A 189 -0.52 -4.02 17.24
CA ALA A 189 -0.07 -5.27 17.81
C ALA A 189 -1.20 -6.33 17.81
N PRO A 190 -1.00 -7.50 17.20
CA PRO A 190 -2.01 -8.55 17.19
C PRO A 190 -2.36 -9.07 18.59
N SER A 191 -1.37 -9.16 19.48
CA SER A 191 -1.56 -9.61 20.86
C SER A 191 -2.22 -8.58 21.78
N ASN A 192 -2.18 -7.29 21.41
CA ASN A 192 -2.79 -6.20 22.17
C ASN A 192 -3.07 -4.98 21.27
N PRO A 193 -4.25 -4.87 20.66
CA PRO A 193 -4.59 -3.78 19.75
C PRO A 193 -4.57 -2.37 20.34
N SER A 194 -4.44 -2.23 21.67
CA SER A 194 -4.18 -0.95 22.31
C SER A 194 -2.77 -0.41 22.03
N VAL A 195 -1.86 -1.28 21.57
CA VAL A 195 -0.49 -0.92 21.18
C VAL A 195 -0.44 -0.63 19.69
N ILE A 196 -0.09 0.60 19.35
CA ILE A 196 0.04 1.07 17.98
C ILE A 196 1.40 1.75 17.83
N VAL A 197 2.09 1.46 16.73
CA VAL A 197 3.32 2.14 16.34
C VAL A 197 3.13 2.79 14.98
N THR A 198 3.54 4.04 14.84
CA THR A 198 3.41 4.80 13.61
C THR A 198 4.52 5.84 13.48
N GLY A 199 4.69 6.36 12.28
CA GLY A 199 5.64 7.44 12.04
C GLY A 199 5.95 7.67 10.57
N ASN A 200 7.11 8.26 10.35
CA ASN A 200 7.69 8.50 9.03
C ASN A 200 9.20 8.23 9.06
N ALA A 201 9.90 8.52 7.95
CA ALA A 201 11.32 8.23 7.82
C ALA A 201 12.19 8.70 9.00
N GLY A 202 11.83 9.81 9.66
CA GLY A 202 12.62 10.44 10.73
C GLY A 202 11.97 10.43 12.11
N ASN A 203 10.77 9.87 12.25
CA ASN A 203 10.02 9.94 13.51
C ASN A 203 9.27 8.62 13.76
N MET A 204 9.23 8.20 15.02
CA MET A 204 8.41 7.07 15.46
C MET A 204 7.65 7.43 16.73
N ARG A 205 6.40 7.03 16.80
CA ARG A 205 5.49 7.22 17.94
C ARG A 205 4.86 5.89 18.32
N ARG A 206 4.70 5.66 19.61
CA ARG A 206 4.03 4.48 20.16
C ARG A 206 2.98 4.89 21.16
N THR A 207 1.84 4.25 21.12
CA THR A 207 0.84 4.23 22.21
C THR A 207 0.69 2.81 22.75
N ILE A 208 0.30 2.69 24.02
CA ILE A 208 -0.08 1.43 24.67
C ILE A 208 -1.50 1.46 25.21
N ASN A 209 -2.24 2.53 24.90
CA ASN A 209 -3.58 2.79 25.43
C ASN A 209 -4.51 3.38 24.35
N SER A 210 -4.46 2.79 23.17
CA SER A 210 -5.35 3.11 22.03
C SER A 210 -5.34 4.60 21.63
N GLY A 211 -4.17 5.25 21.74
CA GLY A 211 -4.00 6.64 21.32
C GLY A 211 -4.28 7.69 22.39
N THR A 212 -4.64 7.30 23.62
CA THR A 212 -4.82 8.26 24.72
C THR A 212 -3.54 9.02 25.03
N ASN A 213 -2.41 8.34 25.02
CA ASN A 213 -1.08 8.93 25.14
C ASN A 213 -0.13 8.34 24.11
N TRP A 214 0.79 9.15 23.61
CA TRP A 214 1.80 8.77 22.67
C TRP A 214 3.20 9.10 23.19
N THR A 215 4.12 8.17 23.06
CA THR A 215 5.54 8.35 23.39
C THR A 215 6.37 8.41 22.13
N THR A 216 7.42 9.25 22.14
CA THR A 216 8.43 9.25 21.08
C THR A 216 9.36 8.08 21.30
N ILE A 217 9.61 7.32 20.25
CA ILE A 217 10.61 6.25 20.22
C ILE A 217 11.87 6.79 19.54
N THR A 218 13.02 6.55 20.14
CA THR A 218 14.31 6.84 19.52
C THR A 218 14.55 5.83 18.39
N LEU A 219 14.74 6.31 17.19
CA LEU A 219 14.98 5.47 16.03
C LEU A 219 16.36 4.80 16.10
N PRO A 220 16.50 3.57 15.62
CA PRO A 220 17.80 2.91 15.50
C PRO A 220 18.66 3.51 14.39
N SER A 221 18.03 4.10 13.38
CA SER A 221 18.65 4.80 12.25
C SER A 221 17.62 5.75 11.61
N THR A 222 18.03 6.53 10.62
CA THR A 222 17.15 7.35 9.79
C THR A 222 16.58 6.53 8.62
N ASN A 223 15.56 7.08 7.94
CA ASN A 223 14.91 6.48 6.76
C ASN A 223 14.18 5.16 7.05
N VAL A 224 13.41 5.12 8.14
CA VAL A 224 12.50 4.01 8.44
C VAL A 224 11.48 3.85 7.31
N THR A 225 11.36 2.63 6.81
CA THR A 225 10.45 2.25 5.72
C THR A 225 9.24 1.48 6.19
N SER A 226 9.42 0.58 7.17
CA SER A 226 8.36 -0.24 7.71
C SER A 226 8.61 -0.60 9.16
N VAL A 227 7.54 -0.86 9.89
CA VAL A 227 7.55 -1.36 11.26
C VAL A 227 6.58 -2.54 11.36
N PHE A 228 7.03 -3.57 12.06
CA PHE A 228 6.22 -4.73 12.41
C PHE A 228 6.23 -4.94 13.92
N ILE A 229 5.10 -5.36 14.48
CA ILE A 229 4.96 -5.72 15.89
C ILE A 229 4.73 -7.23 15.97
N ASP A 230 5.51 -7.90 16.82
CA ASP A 230 5.44 -9.34 16.99
C ASP A 230 4.03 -9.84 17.35
N TYR A 231 3.63 -10.97 16.77
CA TYR A 231 2.29 -11.52 16.93
C TYR A 231 1.93 -11.86 18.37
N ALA A 232 2.91 -12.32 19.17
CA ALA A 232 2.70 -12.78 20.53
C ALA A 232 3.06 -11.74 21.60
N ASN A 233 3.91 -10.77 21.28
CA ASN A 233 4.43 -9.82 22.26
C ASN A 233 4.49 -8.39 21.68
N ALA A 234 3.61 -7.52 22.16
CA ALA A 234 3.50 -6.12 21.75
C ALA A 234 4.74 -5.25 22.10
N ASP A 235 5.68 -5.72 22.89
CA ASP A 235 6.94 -5.03 23.17
C ASP A 235 8.08 -5.43 22.23
N ILE A 236 7.87 -6.44 21.38
CA ILE A 236 8.84 -6.82 20.36
C ILE A 236 8.49 -6.10 19.06
N LEU A 237 9.40 -5.24 18.62
CA LEU A 237 9.26 -4.44 17.40
C LEU A 237 10.38 -4.76 16.43
N TYR A 238 10.06 -4.70 15.15
CA TYR A 238 11.03 -4.77 14.06
C TYR A 238 10.89 -3.51 13.21
N ALA A 239 12.02 -2.98 12.74
CA ALA A 239 12.06 -1.81 11.88
C ALA A 239 13.02 -2.02 10.71
N THR A 240 12.62 -1.58 9.52
CA THR A 240 13.43 -1.65 8.30
C THR A 240 13.80 -0.27 7.81
N MET A 241 14.91 -0.18 7.06
CA MET A 241 15.50 1.08 6.61
C MET A 241 15.78 1.06 5.12
N SER A 242 15.60 2.21 4.44
CA SER A 242 15.92 2.41 3.03
C SER A 242 17.37 2.88 2.81
N ASN A 243 18.31 2.38 3.59
CA ASN A 243 19.71 2.77 3.51
C ASN A 243 20.49 1.86 2.54
N TYR A 244 21.46 2.42 1.82
CA TYR A 244 22.53 1.70 1.13
C TYR A 244 23.75 1.57 2.05
N SER A 245 23.53 1.20 3.30
CA SER A 245 24.55 1.07 4.34
C SER A 245 24.62 -0.38 4.78
N ALA A 246 25.69 -1.06 4.38
CA ALA A 246 25.86 -2.49 4.65
C ALA A 246 25.66 -2.80 6.14
N GLY A 247 24.79 -3.77 6.41
CA GLY A 247 24.52 -4.25 7.76
C GLY A 247 23.71 -3.30 8.65
N ASN A 248 23.00 -2.29 8.11
CA ASN A 248 22.21 -1.34 8.90
C ASN A 248 20.77 -1.18 8.39
N ASN A 249 20.14 -2.27 7.99
CA ASN A 249 18.85 -2.23 7.30
C ASN A 249 17.70 -2.86 8.08
N VAL A 250 17.97 -3.71 9.10
CA VAL A 250 16.93 -4.35 9.90
C VAL A 250 17.31 -4.31 11.38
N PHE A 251 16.38 -3.86 12.21
CA PHE A 251 16.56 -3.73 13.65
C PHE A 251 15.42 -4.39 14.42
N LYS A 252 15.74 -4.92 15.60
CA LYS A 252 14.79 -5.49 16.55
C LYS A 252 14.88 -4.78 17.89
N SER A 253 13.73 -4.48 18.47
CA SER A 253 13.58 -4.09 19.87
C SER A 253 12.82 -5.18 20.63
N VAL A 254 13.16 -5.39 21.88
CA VAL A 254 12.43 -6.30 22.80
C VAL A 254 11.81 -5.58 23.99
N ASN A 255 11.81 -4.25 23.96
CA ASN A 255 11.37 -3.38 25.05
C ASN A 255 10.56 -2.18 24.56
N GLY A 256 9.72 -2.41 23.55
CA GLY A 256 8.79 -1.40 23.02
C GLY A 256 9.46 -0.23 22.32
N GLY A 257 10.66 -0.42 21.79
CA GLY A 257 11.42 0.63 21.10
C GLY A 257 12.34 1.46 21.99
N ALA A 258 12.49 1.12 23.28
CA ALA A 258 13.41 1.82 24.18
C ALA A 258 14.89 1.59 23.80
N SER A 259 15.20 0.42 23.24
CA SER A 259 16.50 0.12 22.64
C SER A 259 16.36 -0.82 21.45
N TRP A 260 17.36 -0.81 20.56
CA TRP A 260 17.35 -1.56 19.32
C TRP A 260 18.62 -2.36 19.14
N THR A 261 18.48 -3.59 18.66
CA THR A 261 19.58 -4.45 18.23
C THR A 261 19.55 -4.57 16.72
N ASN A 262 20.68 -4.35 16.09
CA ASN A 262 20.82 -4.57 14.65
C ASN A 262 20.80 -6.08 14.37
N ILE A 263 19.92 -6.52 13.48
CA ILE A 263 19.76 -7.91 13.07
C ILE A 263 19.91 -8.09 11.55
N SER A 264 20.49 -7.12 10.86
CA SER A 264 20.67 -7.15 9.40
C SER A 264 21.50 -8.33 8.90
N GLY A 265 22.42 -8.86 9.72
CA GLY A 265 23.23 -10.01 9.36
C GLY A 265 24.01 -9.82 8.05
N THR A 266 23.85 -10.76 7.15
CA THR A 266 24.50 -10.79 5.83
C THR A 266 23.62 -10.26 4.69
N LEU A 267 22.58 -9.50 5.00
CA LEU A 267 21.73 -8.87 3.99
C LEU A 267 22.60 -8.01 3.05
N PRO A 268 22.31 -8.02 1.74
CA PRO A 268 23.03 -7.17 0.80
C PRO A 268 22.82 -5.70 1.12
N ASN A 269 23.73 -4.86 0.63
CA ASN A 269 23.68 -3.40 0.83
C ASN A 269 22.61 -2.74 -0.07
N ILE A 270 21.35 -3.05 0.19
CA ILE A 270 20.18 -2.50 -0.50
C ILE A 270 19.09 -2.11 0.51
N PRO A 271 18.19 -1.18 0.16
CA PRO A 271 17.03 -0.86 0.97
C PRO A 271 16.19 -2.08 1.33
N VAL A 272 15.70 -2.13 2.57
CA VAL A 272 14.67 -3.08 2.99
C VAL A 272 13.38 -2.28 3.17
N ASN A 273 12.40 -2.53 2.32
CA ASN A 273 11.21 -1.70 2.23
C ASN A 273 10.01 -2.24 2.99
N CYS A 274 10.01 -3.51 3.36
CA CYS A 274 8.90 -4.15 4.06
C CYS A 274 9.39 -5.24 5.00
N ILE A 275 8.64 -5.46 6.08
CA ILE A 275 8.76 -6.58 7.01
C ILE A 275 7.35 -7.02 7.43
N THR A 276 7.13 -8.34 7.47
CA THR A 276 5.86 -8.98 7.86
C THR A 276 6.11 -10.15 8.79
#